data_ff4ff2e82900b27b390d328ec56722c0
#
_entry.id   ff4ff2e82900b27b390d328ec56722c0
#
_cell.length_a   1.000
_cell.length_b   1.000
_cell.length_c   1.000
_cell.angle_alpha   90.00
_cell.angle_beta   90.00
_cell.angle_gamma   90.00
#
_symmetry.space_group_name_H-M   'P 1'
#
loop_
_entity.id
_entity.type
_entity.pdbx_description
1 polymer ?
#
loop_
_entity_poly.entity_id
_entity_poly.type
_entity_poly.pdbx_seq_one_letter_code
_entity_poly.pdbx_strand_id
1 'polypeptide(L)'
;MSLRARLVWVRRDGEEVEFPLDGDALEVGRDEGVAIRVDEPLVSRRHARLERRGAAWVVVDLGSTNFTRVNGERVLRERELAHGDELRLGRARCRFLTGPSAS
;
A
#
# COMPACT_ATOMS: atom_id res chain seq x y z
N MET A 1 -16.02 -9.20 14.33
CA MET A 1 -14.58 -9.47 14.20
C MET A 1 -13.95 -8.45 13.28
N SER A 2 -12.85 -7.87 13.70
CA SER A 2 -12.13 -6.95 12.84
C SER A 2 -11.34 -7.73 11.82
N LEU A 3 -11.39 -7.28 10.57
CA LEU A 3 -10.58 -7.85 9.51
C LEU A 3 -9.16 -7.30 9.66
N ARG A 4 -8.20 -8.18 9.67
CA ARG A 4 -6.80 -7.76 9.69
C ARG A 4 -6.38 -7.44 8.28
N ALA A 5 -6.01 -6.19 8.06
CA ALA A 5 -5.48 -5.75 6.78
C ALA A 5 -3.96 -5.75 6.82
N ARG A 6 -3.35 -6.05 5.70
CA ARG A 6 -1.90 -6.00 5.57
C ARG A 6 -1.53 -5.67 4.14
N LEU A 7 -0.36 -5.07 4.01
CA LEU A 7 0.24 -4.79 2.71
C LEU A 7 1.45 -5.69 2.56
N VAL A 8 1.57 -6.39 1.45
CA VAL A 8 2.71 -7.25 1.16
C VAL A 8 3.48 -6.63 0.01
N TRP A 9 4.72 -6.21 0.28
CA TRP A 9 5.61 -5.68 -0.74
C TRP A 9 6.39 -6.83 -1.34
N VAL A 10 6.27 -7.00 -2.66
CA VAL A 10 6.99 -8.03 -3.40
C VAL A 10 8.26 -7.39 -3.95
N ARG A 11 9.40 -7.74 -3.39
CA ARG A 11 10.68 -7.18 -3.79
C ARG A 11 11.10 -7.73 -5.14
N ARG A 12 12.08 -7.07 -5.76
CA ARG A 12 12.58 -7.48 -7.08
C ARG A 12 13.17 -8.89 -7.09
N ASP A 13 13.76 -9.31 -5.97
CA ASP A 13 14.33 -10.63 -5.82
C ASP A 13 13.28 -11.70 -5.53
N GLY A 14 12.02 -11.31 -5.45
CA GLY A 14 10.91 -12.22 -5.15
C GLY A 14 10.59 -12.36 -3.69
N GLU A 15 11.41 -11.80 -2.79
CA GLU A 15 11.09 -11.81 -1.37
C GLU A 15 9.87 -10.94 -1.09
N GLU A 16 9.09 -11.36 -0.11
CA GLU A 16 7.90 -10.62 0.30
C GLU A 16 8.10 -10.08 1.71
N VAL A 17 7.73 -8.81 1.88
CA VAL A 17 7.78 -8.15 3.17
C VAL A 17 6.35 -7.78 3.53
N GLU A 18 5.87 -8.28 4.65
CA GLU A 18 4.51 -8.03 5.08
C GLU A 18 4.47 -6.91 6.12
N PHE A 19 3.57 -5.98 5.90
CA PHE A 19 3.34 -4.86 6.82
C PHE A 19 1.90 -4.95 7.33
N PRO A 20 1.69 -5.25 8.60
CA PRO A 20 0.34 -5.19 9.17
C PRO A 20 -0.13 -3.73 9.18
N LEU A 21 -1.38 -3.52 8.83
CA LEU A 21 -1.95 -2.18 8.82
C LEU A 21 -2.63 -1.91 10.16
N ASP A 22 -1.84 -1.41 11.09
CA ASP A 22 -2.30 -1.07 12.44
C ASP A 22 -2.56 0.43 12.50
N GLY A 23 -3.69 0.82 13.08
CA GLY A 23 -4.06 2.22 13.16
C GLY A 23 -4.98 2.63 12.02
N ASP A 24 -5.26 3.91 11.90
CA ASP A 24 -6.25 4.42 10.98
C ASP A 24 -5.66 5.04 9.73
N ALA A 25 -4.39 5.39 9.76
CA ALA A 25 -3.71 5.97 8.60
C ALA A 25 -2.23 5.66 8.66
N LEU A 26 -1.68 5.17 7.55
CA LEU A 26 -0.26 4.83 7.46
C LEU A 26 0.29 5.38 6.16
N GLU A 27 1.37 6.15 6.25
CA GLU A 27 2.04 6.63 5.04
C GLU A 27 2.99 5.56 4.52
N VAL A 28 3.04 5.47 3.20
CA VAL A 28 3.89 4.52 2.48
C VAL A 28 4.84 5.32 1.61
N GLY A 29 6.12 5.00 1.64
CA GLY A 29 7.09 5.69 0.81
C GLY A 29 8.51 5.23 1.06
N ARG A 30 9.45 5.97 0.50
CA ARG A 30 10.86 5.66 0.60
C ARG A 30 11.53 6.29 1.82
N ASP A 31 10.88 7.30 2.41
CA ASP A 31 11.43 8.01 3.55
C ASP A 31 11.48 7.11 4.80
N GLU A 32 12.52 7.29 5.60
CA GLU A 32 12.68 6.53 6.84
C GLU A 32 11.60 6.84 7.87
N GLY A 33 10.97 8.01 7.77
CA GLY A 33 9.96 8.44 8.74
C GLY A 33 8.56 7.92 8.47
N VAL A 34 8.32 7.22 7.37
CA VAL A 34 6.98 6.71 7.07
C VAL A 34 6.74 5.36 7.75
N ALA A 35 5.47 5.05 7.96
CA ALA A 35 5.09 3.82 8.65
C ALA A 35 5.43 2.56 7.84
N ILE A 36 5.28 2.64 6.52
CA ILE A 36 5.58 1.53 5.62
C ILE A 36 6.64 2.00 4.64
N ARG A 37 7.87 1.55 4.88
CA ARG A 37 8.97 1.95 4.02
C ARG A 37 9.16 0.96 2.88
N VAL A 38 9.02 1.47 1.67
CA VAL A 38 9.27 0.70 0.45
C VAL A 38 10.48 1.33 -0.22
N ASP A 39 11.64 0.72 -0.04
CA ASP A 39 12.91 1.29 -0.46
C ASP A 39 13.22 0.89 -1.90
N GLU A 40 12.54 1.55 -2.83
CA GLU A 40 12.79 1.36 -4.25
C GLU A 40 12.94 2.73 -4.92
N PRO A 41 13.79 2.84 -5.96
CA PRO A 41 14.18 4.14 -6.51
C PRO A 41 13.03 5.00 -7.04
N LEU A 42 11.98 4.40 -7.57
CA LEU A 42 10.86 5.14 -8.17
C LEU A 42 9.73 5.40 -7.20
N VAL A 43 9.91 5.02 -5.95
CA VAL A 43 8.94 5.33 -4.89
C VAL A 43 9.28 6.70 -4.32
N SER A 44 8.29 7.59 -4.28
CA SER A 44 8.49 8.91 -3.68
C SER A 44 8.68 8.79 -2.18
N ARG A 45 9.32 9.79 -1.56
CA ARG A 45 9.58 9.77 -0.11
C ARG A 45 8.28 9.55 0.66
N ARG A 46 7.24 10.30 0.32
CA ARG A 46 5.88 10.09 0.81
C ARG A 46 5.02 9.87 -0.42
N HIS A 47 4.75 8.61 -0.71
CA HIS A 47 4.14 8.24 -1.97
C HIS A 47 2.63 8.18 -1.88
N ALA A 48 2.14 7.52 -0.87
CA ALA A 48 0.70 7.30 -0.69
C ALA A 48 0.39 7.16 0.79
N ARG A 49 -0.89 7.23 1.12
CA ARG A 49 -1.37 6.99 2.47
C ARG A 49 -2.49 5.95 2.41
N LEU A 50 -2.42 4.97 3.28
CA LEU A 50 -3.50 4.01 3.44
C LEU A 50 -4.34 4.47 4.62
N GLU A 51 -5.64 4.69 4.39
CA GLU A 51 -6.57 5.17 5.41
C GLU A 51 -7.69 4.17 5.61
N ARG A 52 -7.99 3.91 6.87
CA ARG A 52 -9.16 3.12 7.19
C ARG A 52 -10.37 4.04 7.36
N ARG A 53 -11.40 3.77 6.58
CA ARG A 53 -12.66 4.51 6.65
C ARG A 53 -13.79 3.54 6.93
N GLY A 54 -14.18 3.43 8.20
CA GLY A 54 -15.13 2.41 8.63
C GLY A 54 -14.54 1.02 8.47
N ALA A 55 -15.19 0.17 7.70
CA ALA A 55 -14.70 -1.18 7.40
C ALA A 55 -13.82 -1.24 6.15
N ALA A 56 -13.66 -0.13 5.44
CA ALA A 56 -12.94 -0.09 4.19
C ALA A 56 -11.55 0.54 4.37
N TRP A 57 -10.63 0.15 3.49
CA TRP A 57 -9.32 0.81 3.36
C TRP A 57 -9.28 1.54 2.05
N VAL A 58 -8.68 2.74 2.08
CA VAL A 58 -8.58 3.62 0.92
C VAL A 58 -7.12 4.01 0.73
N VAL A 59 -6.63 3.96 -0.49
CA VAL A 59 -5.31 4.49 -0.81
C VAL A 59 -5.47 5.91 -1.35
N VAL A 60 -4.67 6.83 -0.82
CA VAL A 60 -4.64 8.23 -1.23
C VAL A 60 -3.26 8.50 -1.81
N ASP A 61 -3.20 8.96 -3.06
CA ASP A 61 -1.92 9.35 -3.65
C ASP A 61 -1.50 10.71 -3.09
N LEU A 62 -0.26 10.84 -2.65
CA LEU A 62 0.23 12.07 -2.02
C LEU A 62 1.01 12.95 -2.99
N GLY A 63 0.63 12.93 -4.26
CA GLY A 63 1.33 13.70 -5.29
C GLY A 63 2.61 13.02 -5.75
N SER A 64 2.59 11.71 -5.83
CA SER A 64 3.76 10.93 -6.19
C SER A 64 4.25 11.24 -7.60
N THR A 65 5.56 11.18 -7.80
CA THR A 65 6.17 11.46 -9.10
C THR A 65 5.86 10.36 -10.12
N ASN A 66 5.86 9.12 -9.68
CA ASN A 66 5.68 7.97 -10.58
C ASN A 66 4.36 7.26 -10.40
N PHE A 67 3.40 7.93 -9.77
CA PHE A 67 2.01 7.52 -9.64
C PHE A 67 1.77 6.29 -8.77
N THR A 68 0.55 6.19 -8.28
CA THR A 68 0.01 5.03 -7.58
C THR A 68 -1.01 4.37 -8.51
N ARG A 69 -0.95 3.04 -8.64
CA ARG A 69 -1.89 2.29 -9.46
C ARG A 69 -2.51 1.16 -8.65
N VAL A 70 -3.78 0.91 -8.90
CA VAL A 70 -4.50 -0.22 -8.31
C VAL A 70 -4.98 -1.09 -9.47
N ASN A 71 -4.51 -2.32 -9.51
CA ASN A 71 -4.82 -3.26 -10.61
C ASN A 71 -4.56 -2.67 -11.98
N GLY A 72 -3.46 -1.90 -12.09
CA GLY A 72 -3.05 -1.28 -13.33
C GLY A 72 -3.66 0.09 -13.61
N GLU A 73 -4.66 0.50 -12.85
CA GLU A 73 -5.33 1.79 -13.04
C GLU A 73 -4.73 2.85 -12.15
N ARG A 74 -4.43 4.01 -12.72
CA ARG A 74 -3.86 5.11 -11.98
C ARG A 74 -4.87 5.68 -10.98
N VAL A 75 -4.43 5.84 -9.74
CA VAL A 75 -5.21 6.51 -8.70
C VAL A 75 -5.01 8.00 -8.86
N LEU A 76 -6.06 8.73 -9.25
CA LEU A 76 -5.95 10.17 -9.46
C LEU A 76 -5.90 10.91 -8.13
N ARG A 77 -6.67 10.47 -7.16
CA ARG A 77 -6.74 11.10 -5.87
C ARG A 77 -6.77 10.04 -4.78
N GLU A 78 -7.82 9.23 -4.78
CA GLU A 78 -7.98 8.15 -3.81
C GLU A 78 -8.80 7.03 -4.42
N ARG A 79 -8.67 5.85 -3.85
CA ARG A 79 -9.40 4.68 -4.32
C ARG A 79 -9.56 3.68 -3.19
N GLU A 80 -10.76 3.14 -3.07
CA GLU A 80 -11.02 2.06 -2.10
C GLU A 80 -10.33 0.78 -2.54
N LEU A 81 -9.76 0.07 -1.58
CA LEU A 81 -9.03 -1.17 -1.81
C LEU A 81 -9.90 -2.36 -1.45
N ALA A 82 -9.78 -3.43 -2.21
CA ALA A 82 -10.43 -4.70 -1.94
C ALA A 82 -9.37 -5.78 -1.74
N HIS A 83 -9.73 -6.82 -1.03
CA HIS A 83 -8.82 -7.94 -0.79
C HIS A 83 -8.26 -8.47 -2.11
N GLY A 84 -6.96 -8.63 -2.17
CA GLY A 84 -6.28 -9.13 -3.35
C GLY A 84 -5.88 -8.08 -4.37
N ASP A 85 -6.19 -6.82 -4.14
CA ASP A 85 -5.79 -5.76 -5.08
C ASP A 85 -4.28 -5.65 -5.17
N GLU A 86 -3.78 -5.45 -6.39
CA GLU A 86 -2.39 -5.13 -6.61
C GLU A 86 -2.23 -3.62 -6.56
N LEU A 87 -1.36 -3.17 -5.66
CA LEU A 87 -1.05 -1.76 -5.48
C LEU A 87 0.36 -1.53 -5.98
N ARG A 88 0.52 -0.62 -6.94
CA ARG A 88 1.84 -0.24 -7.44
C ARG A 88 2.18 1.18 -7.02
N LEU A 89 3.36 1.33 -6.45
CA LEU A 89 3.93 2.61 -6.06
C LEU A 89 5.14 2.83 -6.95
N GLY A 90 4.95 3.62 -8.01
CA GLY A 90 5.96 3.66 -9.06
C GLY A 90 6.06 2.28 -9.71
N ARG A 91 7.18 1.60 -9.51
CA ARG A 91 7.35 0.22 -9.99
C ARG A 91 7.29 -0.82 -8.89
N ALA A 92 7.15 -0.39 -7.63
CA ALA A 92 7.09 -1.31 -6.52
C ALA A 92 5.74 -2.01 -6.48
N ARG A 93 5.76 -3.33 -6.42
CA ARG A 93 4.54 -4.14 -6.43
C ARG A 93 4.16 -4.52 -5.01
N CYS A 94 2.93 -4.25 -4.65
CA CYS A 94 2.38 -4.62 -3.37
C CYS A 94 1.03 -5.28 -3.55
N ARG A 95 0.63 -6.09 -2.57
CA ARG A 95 -0.71 -6.67 -2.54
C ARG A 95 -1.39 -6.25 -1.26
N PHE A 96 -2.65 -5.86 -1.40
CA PHE A 96 -3.48 -5.53 -0.25
C PHE A 96 -4.31 -6.75 0.11
N LEU A 97 -4.17 -7.20 1.34
CA LEU A 97 -4.87 -8.41 1.81
C LEU A 97 -5.63 -8.11 3.08
N THR A 98 -6.81 -8.69 3.21
CA THR A 98 -7.63 -8.59 4.40
C THR A 98 -8.03 -9.98 4.87
N GLY A 99 -8.54 -10.05 6.10
CA GLY A 99 -9.04 -11.29 6.65
C GLY A 99 -7.97 -12.10 7.35
N PRO A 100 -8.32 -13.30 7.82
CA PRO A 100 -7.35 -14.15 8.51
C PRO A 100 -6.23 -14.51 7.56
N SER A 101 -4.99 -14.60 8.10
CA SER A 101 -3.89 -15.04 7.29
C SER A 101 -4.24 -16.38 6.70
N ALA A 102 -4.24 -16.43 5.38
CA ALA A 102 -4.51 -17.66 4.70
C ALA A 102 -3.39 -18.62 5.02
N SER A 103 -3.74 -19.66 5.59
CA SER A 103 -2.79 -20.73 5.74
C SER A 103 -2.69 -21.48 4.43
#